data_5da7adcf466c021f2d19b82f004d92b5
#
_entry.id   5da7adcf466c021f2d19b82f004d92b5
#
_cell.length_a   1.000
_cell.length_b   1.000
_cell.length_c   1.000
_cell.angle_alpha   90.00
_cell.angle_beta   90.00
_cell.angle_gamma   90.00
#
_symmetry.space_group_name_H-M   'P 1'
#
loop_
_entity.id
_entity.type
_entity.pdbx_description
1 polymer ?
#
loop_
_entity_poly.entity_id
_entity_poly.type
_entity_poly.pdbx_seq_one_letter_code
_entity_poly.pdbx_strand_id
1 'polypeptide(L)'
;SFIMVLTSIPIRNRKTTTMNFDEKININMNGKVGDKVNMNLNYNTDATFDFDAQSLKLKYDGKEDEIIKLVEAGNVSFPANSSLIKGASSLFGIRTDLQFGKLKLQLVASQKKSSSKSVSSRGGVQLTPFELDAANYEENRHFFLSHYFRDKYDEWMASLPTVKSGVSINRVEVWVTNKTGTTTNTRNIVALTDLGEVSHISNPLWGASGLVPANNANSEYPAMVSTYVAARNIDQTSTTLDGIAGFVGGNDYEKLQNARLLQPSEYTVNTTMGYISLRQGLQTDQVLAVAYEYTYGGNTYQVGEFAADNTDTNQALFVKSLKNTSNNPRQGNWHLMMKNVYYLATSVEKERFRLDIKYQSDTTGVYLTYIPETQVKDQPLIRVMGADRLDNNNKVHANGYFDFVEGYTISNGRVFLPKTQPFGKHLYNYLRAKGVPDAVARSYTYDQLYDSTKTIAKQIAEKNKFILTGQFRGTSANVISLGAYNVPQGSVVVTAGGVRLTEGVDYTVDYYAGEVTILNQSILDAGTAVNVSLESNTDYGQ
;
A
#
# COMPACT_ATOMS: atom_id res chain seq x y z
N SER A 1 37.88 -20.18 -7.15
CA SER A 1 36.83 -19.18 -7.48
C SER A 1 37.13 -17.91 -6.69
N PHE A 2 37.45 -16.85 -7.39
CA PHE A 2 37.52 -15.51 -6.79
C PHE A 2 36.12 -14.87 -6.91
N ILE A 3 35.59 -14.46 -5.79
CA ILE A 3 34.36 -13.67 -5.73
C ILE A 3 34.78 -12.24 -5.41
N MET A 4 34.58 -11.32 -6.35
CA MET A 4 34.81 -9.92 -6.11
C MET A 4 33.46 -9.29 -5.77
N VAL A 5 33.25 -8.97 -4.50
CA VAL A 5 32.08 -8.20 -4.04
C VAL A 5 32.49 -6.73 -4.03
N LEU A 6 31.95 -5.96 -4.93
CA LEU A 6 32.08 -4.49 -4.87
C LEU A 6 31.20 -3.98 -3.73
N THR A 7 31.84 -3.59 -2.64
CA THR A 7 31.17 -2.98 -1.49
C THR A 7 30.55 -1.62 -1.86
N SER A 8 29.42 -1.30 -1.23
CA SER A 8 28.66 -0.09 -1.44
C SER A 8 29.52 1.19 -1.32
N ILE A 9 29.31 2.10 -2.26
CA ILE A 9 29.92 3.44 -2.22
C ILE A 9 29.41 4.19 -0.99
N PRO A 10 30.30 4.87 -0.22
CA PRO A 10 29.88 5.65 0.93
C PRO A 10 28.86 6.75 0.56
N ILE A 11 27.90 6.95 1.45
CA ILE A 11 26.73 7.84 1.27
C ILE A 11 27.10 9.28 0.80
N ARG A 12 28.29 9.77 1.15
CA ARG A 12 28.76 11.12 0.78
C ARG A 12 29.04 11.32 -0.72
N ASN A 13 29.14 10.27 -1.50
CA ASN A 13 29.51 10.34 -2.92
C ASN A 13 28.39 9.86 -3.86
N ARG A 14 27.17 9.72 -3.39
CA ARG A 14 26.04 9.32 -4.23
C ARG A 14 25.53 10.52 -5.02
N LYS A 15 25.84 10.56 -6.31
CA LYS A 15 25.11 11.42 -7.25
C LYS A 15 23.79 10.74 -7.59
N THR A 16 22.68 11.32 -7.17
CA THR A 16 21.34 10.93 -7.63
C THR A 16 21.15 11.50 -9.04
N THR A 17 21.20 10.66 -10.05
CA THR A 17 20.76 11.02 -11.40
C THR A 17 19.28 10.74 -11.48
N THR A 18 18.45 11.76 -11.37
CA THR A 18 17.01 11.67 -11.61
C THR A 18 16.79 11.79 -13.11
N MET A 19 16.38 10.70 -13.76
CA MET A 19 15.85 10.78 -15.13
C MET A 19 14.36 11.13 -15.04
N ASN A 20 14.01 12.34 -15.43
CA ASN A 20 12.63 12.74 -15.64
C ASN A 20 12.23 12.35 -17.06
N PHE A 21 11.37 11.37 -17.21
CA PHE A 21 10.72 11.05 -18.47
C PHE A 21 9.26 11.52 -18.43
N ASP A 22 8.94 12.48 -19.30
CA ASP A 22 7.59 13.02 -19.44
C ASP A 22 6.72 12.29 -20.48
N GLU A 23 7.18 11.15 -21.02
CA GLU A 23 6.42 10.39 -22.01
C GLU A 23 5.63 9.23 -21.39
N LYS A 24 4.36 9.15 -21.78
CA LYS A 24 3.44 8.08 -21.37
C LYS A 24 3.69 6.83 -22.22
N ILE A 25 4.50 5.93 -21.75
CA ILE A 25 4.76 4.66 -22.41
C ILE A 25 4.29 3.51 -21.51
N ASN A 26 3.38 2.70 -22.03
CA ASN A 26 2.97 1.45 -21.40
C ASN A 26 3.52 0.29 -22.24
N ILE A 27 4.60 -0.31 -21.78
CA ILE A 27 5.24 -1.42 -22.47
C ILE A 27 5.11 -2.68 -21.62
N ASN A 28 4.36 -3.64 -22.13
CA ASN A 28 4.37 -5.00 -21.64
C ASN A 28 5.00 -5.88 -22.73
N MET A 29 6.27 -6.16 -22.58
CA MET A 29 7.03 -6.95 -23.54
C MET A 29 7.52 -8.24 -22.91
N ASN A 30 6.99 -9.36 -23.41
CA ASN A 30 7.61 -10.67 -23.27
C ASN A 30 8.20 -11.02 -24.64
N GLY A 31 9.50 -10.98 -24.75
CA GLY A 31 10.14 -11.19 -26.03
C GLY A 31 11.52 -11.83 -25.92
N LYS A 32 11.91 -12.47 -27.01
CA LYS A 32 13.25 -12.97 -27.24
C LYS A 32 13.90 -12.09 -28.28
N VAL A 33 14.95 -11.36 -27.91
CA VAL A 33 15.72 -10.55 -28.87
C VAL A 33 16.88 -11.39 -29.39
N GLY A 34 16.73 -11.88 -30.62
CA GLY A 34 17.63 -12.87 -31.19
C GLY A 34 17.56 -14.21 -30.44
N ASP A 35 18.51 -15.09 -30.67
CA ASP A 35 18.54 -16.42 -30.02
C ASP A 35 19.07 -16.39 -28.57
N LYS A 36 19.54 -15.25 -28.08
CA LYS A 36 20.38 -15.16 -26.89
C LYS A 36 19.81 -14.35 -25.73
N VAL A 37 18.92 -13.41 -26.01
CA VAL A 37 18.41 -12.48 -24.97
C VAL A 37 16.94 -12.71 -24.73
N ASN A 38 16.62 -13.22 -23.54
CA ASN A 38 15.25 -13.26 -23.04
C ASN A 38 14.98 -11.96 -22.28
N MET A 39 13.97 -11.22 -22.71
CA MET A 39 13.56 -9.96 -22.08
C MET A 39 12.15 -10.10 -21.56
N ASN A 40 11.98 -9.85 -20.27
CA ASN A 40 10.69 -9.74 -19.64
C ASN A 40 10.60 -8.33 -19.06
N LEU A 41 9.91 -7.45 -19.77
CA LEU A 41 9.79 -6.04 -19.43
C LEU A 41 8.32 -5.70 -19.19
N ASN A 42 8.01 -5.33 -17.96
CA ASN A 42 6.76 -4.68 -17.63
C ASN A 42 7.06 -3.24 -17.20
N TYR A 43 6.83 -2.31 -18.10
CA TYR A 43 7.17 -0.90 -17.93
C TYR A 43 5.95 -0.02 -18.19
N ASN A 44 5.58 0.79 -17.21
CA ASN A 44 4.47 1.72 -17.32
C ASN A 44 4.92 3.11 -16.83
N THR A 45 5.00 4.08 -17.74
CA THR A 45 5.40 5.45 -17.42
C THR A 45 4.28 6.32 -16.87
N ASP A 46 3.02 5.87 -16.98
CA ASP A 46 1.89 6.52 -16.30
C ASP A 46 1.85 6.20 -14.80
N ALA A 47 2.41 5.08 -14.43
CA ALA A 47 2.79 4.82 -13.05
C ALA A 47 4.18 5.42 -12.86
N THR A 48 4.31 6.35 -11.95
CA THR A 48 5.61 6.76 -11.46
C THR A 48 6.41 5.51 -11.15
N PHE A 49 7.63 5.48 -11.66
CA PHE A 49 8.51 4.33 -11.73
C PHE A 49 8.56 3.58 -10.39
N ASP A 50 7.79 2.52 -10.25
CA ASP A 50 7.85 1.63 -9.11
C ASP A 50 8.70 0.41 -9.48
N PHE A 51 9.96 0.45 -9.10
CA PHE A 51 10.88 -0.66 -9.31
C PHE A 51 10.44 -1.94 -8.58
N ASP A 52 9.65 -1.82 -7.53
CA ASP A 52 9.16 -2.97 -6.76
C ASP A 52 7.96 -3.65 -7.44
N ALA A 53 7.17 -2.87 -8.20
CA ALA A 53 6.04 -3.39 -8.97
C ALA A 53 6.42 -3.82 -10.38
N GLN A 54 7.58 -3.40 -10.87
CA GLN A 54 8.06 -3.71 -12.21
C GLN A 54 9.16 -4.75 -12.14
N SER A 55 8.84 -5.97 -12.55
CA SER A 55 9.85 -7.00 -12.74
C SER A 55 10.59 -6.76 -14.05
N LEU A 56 11.65 -5.95 -14.00
CA LEU A 56 12.62 -5.89 -15.07
C LEU A 56 13.62 -7.01 -14.87
N LYS A 57 13.55 -8.03 -15.68
CA LYS A 57 14.54 -9.10 -15.74
C LYS A 57 15.08 -9.23 -17.15
N LEU A 58 16.32 -8.81 -17.34
CA LEU A 58 17.10 -9.05 -18.53
C LEU A 58 18.01 -10.24 -18.27
N LYS A 59 17.93 -11.25 -19.11
CA LYS A 59 18.79 -12.43 -19.02
C LYS A 59 19.40 -12.74 -20.37
N TYR A 60 20.71 -12.80 -20.39
CA TYR A 60 21.50 -13.29 -21.51
C TYR A 60 22.15 -14.62 -21.14
N ASP A 61 21.84 -15.67 -21.87
CA ASP A 61 22.46 -16.98 -21.72
C ASP A 61 23.49 -17.18 -22.86
N GLY A 62 24.77 -17.23 -22.50
CA GLY A 62 25.87 -17.46 -23.43
C GLY A 62 26.00 -18.91 -23.87
N LYS A 63 26.50 -19.12 -25.09
CA LYS A 63 26.77 -20.47 -25.63
C LYS A 63 28.02 -21.09 -24.99
N GLU A 64 28.19 -22.39 -25.25
CA GLU A 64 29.25 -23.19 -24.64
C GLU A 64 30.66 -22.72 -25.02
N ASP A 65 30.82 -22.10 -26.18
CA ASP A 65 32.07 -21.54 -26.72
C ASP A 65 32.27 -20.04 -26.39
N GLU A 66 31.33 -19.38 -25.74
CA GLU A 66 31.44 -17.97 -25.38
C GLU A 66 32.06 -17.77 -24.00
N ILE A 67 32.78 -16.66 -23.84
CA ILE A 67 33.38 -16.26 -22.56
C ILE A 67 32.31 -15.80 -21.57
N ILE A 68 31.30 -15.05 -22.06
CA ILE A 68 30.17 -14.61 -21.26
C ILE A 68 29.14 -15.74 -21.20
N LYS A 69 28.98 -16.31 -20.02
CA LYS A 69 28.05 -17.42 -19.79
C LYS A 69 26.67 -16.96 -19.38
N LEU A 70 26.61 -15.87 -18.61
CA LEU A 70 25.37 -15.32 -18.10
C LEU A 70 25.52 -13.83 -17.88
N VAL A 71 24.52 -13.07 -18.26
CA VAL A 71 24.29 -11.69 -17.77
C VAL A 71 22.84 -11.60 -17.32
N GLU A 72 22.63 -11.27 -16.06
CA GLU A 72 21.30 -10.99 -15.52
C GLU A 72 21.27 -9.57 -14.97
N ALA A 73 20.19 -8.84 -15.26
CA ALA A 73 19.92 -7.52 -14.68
C ALA A 73 18.50 -7.51 -14.12
N GLY A 74 18.33 -6.92 -12.96
CA GLY A 74 17.06 -6.86 -12.24
C GLY A 74 17.17 -7.49 -10.85
N ASN A 75 16.14 -8.19 -10.40
CA ASN A 75 16.22 -8.98 -9.17
C ASN A 75 17.06 -10.23 -9.42
N VAL A 76 18.28 -10.24 -8.89
CA VAL A 76 19.23 -11.34 -9.05
C VAL A 76 19.39 -12.12 -7.76
N SER A 77 19.47 -13.45 -7.88
CA SER A 77 19.80 -14.33 -6.76
C SER A 77 21.32 -14.53 -6.71
N PHE A 78 21.88 -14.40 -5.51
CA PHE A 78 23.29 -14.68 -5.28
C PHE A 78 23.43 -15.92 -4.39
N PRO A 79 23.82 -17.06 -4.96
CA PRO A 79 24.12 -18.23 -4.16
C PRO A 79 25.46 -18.02 -3.43
N ALA A 80 25.40 -17.54 -2.19
CA ALA A 80 26.58 -17.43 -1.37
C ALA A 80 26.92 -18.79 -0.77
N ASN A 81 27.94 -19.43 -1.31
CA ASN A 81 28.52 -20.68 -0.76
C ASN A 81 29.57 -20.42 0.32
N SER A 82 29.63 -19.25 0.91
CA SER A 82 30.63 -18.85 1.88
C SER A 82 30.00 -18.54 3.23
N SER A 83 30.54 -19.11 4.29
CA SER A 83 30.15 -18.82 5.67
C SER A 83 30.44 -17.39 6.13
N LEU A 84 31.24 -16.65 5.35
CA LEU A 84 31.61 -15.26 5.63
C LEU A 84 30.66 -14.22 5.02
N ILE A 85 29.87 -14.63 4.06
CA ILE A 85 28.87 -13.73 3.42
C ILE A 85 27.50 -14.35 3.66
N LYS A 86 26.74 -13.77 4.57
CA LYS A 86 25.33 -14.10 4.71
C LYS A 86 24.62 -13.61 3.44
N GLY A 87 24.14 -14.55 2.63
CA GLY A 87 23.49 -14.23 1.37
C GLY A 87 22.22 -13.41 1.61
N ALA A 88 22.11 -12.26 0.98
CA ALA A 88 20.85 -11.55 0.86
C ALA A 88 19.99 -12.28 -0.18
N SER A 89 18.75 -12.60 0.16
CA SER A 89 17.85 -13.36 -0.70
C SER A 89 17.25 -12.50 -1.83
N SER A 90 17.33 -11.19 -1.73
CA SER A 90 16.80 -10.25 -2.72
C SER A 90 17.79 -9.11 -2.97
N LEU A 91 18.44 -9.18 -4.12
CA LEU A 91 19.38 -8.17 -4.60
C LEU A 91 18.87 -7.60 -5.93
N PHE A 92 18.80 -6.28 -6.02
CA PHE A 92 18.61 -5.62 -7.31
C PHE A 92 19.97 -5.23 -7.87
N GLY A 93 20.29 -5.68 -9.08
CA GLY A 93 21.58 -5.41 -9.66
C GLY A 93 21.86 -6.15 -10.95
N ILE A 94 23.15 -6.31 -11.24
CA ILE A 94 23.66 -7.00 -12.42
C ILE A 94 24.56 -8.15 -11.95
N ARG A 95 24.32 -9.31 -12.50
CA ARG A 95 25.18 -10.49 -12.32
C ARG A 95 25.75 -10.90 -13.67
N THR A 96 27.03 -11.16 -13.73
CA THR A 96 27.71 -11.66 -14.91
C THR A 96 28.58 -12.86 -14.55
N ASP A 97 28.38 -13.95 -15.23
CA ASP A 97 29.21 -15.16 -15.12
C ASP A 97 30.10 -15.27 -16.37
N LEU A 98 31.40 -15.28 -16.15
CA LEU A 98 32.44 -15.39 -17.20
C LEU A 98 33.20 -16.68 -17.07
N GLN A 99 33.64 -17.26 -18.18
CA GLN A 99 34.48 -18.44 -18.19
C GLN A 99 35.65 -18.28 -19.16
N PHE A 100 36.85 -18.35 -18.61
CA PHE A 100 38.10 -18.33 -19.37
C PHE A 100 38.81 -19.70 -19.20
N GLY A 101 38.54 -20.63 -20.09
CA GLY A 101 39.04 -22.00 -19.97
C GLY A 101 38.50 -22.66 -18.67
N LYS A 102 39.42 -22.99 -17.76
CA LYS A 102 39.04 -23.57 -16.45
C LYS A 102 38.69 -22.52 -15.37
N LEU A 103 39.00 -21.27 -15.63
CA LEU A 103 38.69 -20.18 -14.69
C LEU A 103 37.24 -19.72 -14.88
N LYS A 104 36.45 -19.82 -13.82
CA LYS A 104 35.08 -19.26 -13.75
C LYS A 104 35.12 -18.04 -12.86
N LEU A 105 34.64 -16.92 -13.36
CA LEU A 105 34.55 -15.67 -12.65
C LEU A 105 33.08 -15.24 -12.59
N GLN A 106 32.60 -14.94 -11.39
CA GLN A 106 31.25 -14.41 -11.17
C GLN A 106 31.37 -12.98 -10.62
N LEU A 107 30.80 -12.04 -11.32
CA LEU A 107 30.74 -10.63 -10.94
C LEU A 107 29.31 -10.27 -10.60
N VAL A 108 29.10 -9.69 -9.43
CA VAL A 108 27.81 -9.18 -8.99
C VAL A 108 27.97 -7.74 -8.53
N ALA A 109 27.26 -6.83 -9.19
CA ALA A 109 27.11 -5.46 -8.76
C ALA A 109 25.66 -5.29 -8.32
N SER A 110 25.43 -5.12 -7.04
CA SER A 110 24.07 -5.05 -6.48
C SER A 110 23.96 -4.02 -5.39
N GLN A 111 22.73 -3.52 -5.24
CA GLN A 111 22.36 -2.67 -4.13
C GLN A 111 21.48 -3.48 -3.18
N LYS A 112 21.86 -3.58 -1.92
CA LYS A 112 21.05 -4.25 -0.91
C LYS A 112 19.83 -3.41 -0.59
N LYS A 113 18.63 -3.99 -0.75
CA LYS A 113 17.33 -3.36 -0.47
C LYS A 113 16.74 -3.81 0.86
N SER A 114 17.47 -4.54 1.68
CA SER A 114 16.93 -5.11 2.91
C SER A 114 17.89 -4.94 4.08
N SER A 115 17.33 -4.79 5.28
CA SER A 115 18.06 -4.90 6.54
C SER A 115 17.68 -6.19 7.26
N SER A 116 18.61 -6.75 8.03
CA SER A 116 18.29 -7.90 8.87
C SER A 116 17.72 -7.46 10.21
N LYS A 117 16.68 -8.14 10.64
CA LYS A 117 16.01 -7.95 11.92
C LYS A 117 15.86 -9.30 12.62
N SER A 118 15.92 -9.32 13.94
CA SER A 118 15.65 -10.54 14.72
C SER A 118 14.55 -10.30 15.74
N VAL A 119 13.71 -11.31 15.93
CA VAL A 119 12.64 -11.34 16.93
C VAL A 119 12.79 -12.61 17.74
N SER A 120 12.65 -12.52 19.07
CA SER A 120 12.74 -13.65 19.98
C SER A 120 11.42 -13.84 20.72
N SER A 121 10.97 -15.09 20.84
CA SER A 121 9.77 -15.47 21.60
C SER A 121 10.09 -16.62 22.56
N ARG A 122 9.53 -16.53 23.74
CA ARG A 122 9.67 -17.59 24.76
C ARG A 122 8.31 -17.88 25.35
N GLY A 123 7.66 -18.90 24.84
CA GLY A 123 6.36 -19.45 25.29
C GLY A 123 5.36 -18.44 25.84
N GLY A 124 4.20 -18.30 25.20
CA GLY A 124 3.16 -17.36 25.61
C GLY A 124 3.07 -16.12 24.70
N VAL A 125 2.15 -15.23 25.04
CA VAL A 125 1.87 -14.03 24.26
C VAL A 125 2.98 -13.02 24.43
N GLN A 126 3.57 -12.62 23.32
CA GLN A 126 4.75 -11.76 23.29
C GLN A 126 4.41 -10.33 22.92
N LEU A 127 5.14 -9.38 23.53
CA LEU A 127 5.17 -8.00 23.06
C LEU A 127 6.15 -7.90 21.89
N THR A 128 5.63 -7.46 20.75
CA THR A 128 6.40 -7.27 19.51
C THR A 128 6.65 -5.78 19.31
N PRO A 129 7.91 -5.34 19.26
CA PRO A 129 8.24 -3.96 18.89
C PRO A 129 8.03 -3.76 17.39
N PHE A 130 7.61 -2.58 17.00
CA PHE A 130 7.52 -2.19 15.60
C PHE A 130 8.10 -0.79 15.37
N GLU A 131 8.57 -0.58 14.16
CA GLU A 131 9.00 0.71 13.64
C GLU A 131 8.66 0.76 12.15
N LEU A 132 7.87 1.74 11.75
CA LEU A 132 7.41 1.93 10.38
C LEU A 132 7.64 3.36 9.95
N ASP A 133 8.23 3.57 8.79
CA ASP A 133 8.28 4.89 8.17
C ASP A 133 6.89 5.36 7.79
N ALA A 134 6.67 6.68 7.81
CA ALA A 134 5.43 7.27 7.34
C ALA A 134 5.09 6.90 5.89
N ALA A 135 6.12 6.69 5.06
CA ALA A 135 5.96 6.23 3.68
C ALA A 135 5.58 4.76 3.55
N ASN A 136 5.61 3.98 4.63
CA ASN A 136 5.25 2.56 4.65
C ASN A 136 3.77 2.30 4.96
N TYR A 137 2.90 3.18 4.53
CA TYR A 137 1.46 2.92 4.60
C TYR A 137 1.07 1.72 3.74
N GLU A 138 0.00 1.04 4.11
CA GLU A 138 -0.52 -0.11 3.38
C GLU A 138 -1.29 0.36 2.15
N GLU A 139 -0.68 0.29 0.98
CA GLU A 139 -1.27 0.75 -0.29
C GLU A 139 -2.18 -0.30 -0.93
N ASN A 140 -3.08 0.16 -1.81
CA ASN A 140 -3.95 -0.68 -2.65
C ASN A 140 -4.86 -1.64 -1.87
N ARG A 141 -5.29 -1.24 -0.68
CA ARG A 141 -6.09 -2.09 0.19
C ARG A 141 -7.28 -1.39 0.84
N HIS A 142 -7.16 -0.11 1.13
CA HIS A 142 -8.18 0.68 1.82
C HIS A 142 -8.61 1.85 0.95
N PHE A 143 -9.92 1.95 0.70
CA PHE A 143 -10.46 2.93 -0.24
C PHE A 143 -11.73 3.58 0.30
N PHE A 144 -11.78 4.91 0.25
CA PHE A 144 -13.03 5.63 0.43
C PHE A 144 -13.98 5.36 -0.74
N LEU A 145 -15.27 5.25 -0.44
CA LEU A 145 -16.31 5.06 -1.45
C LEU A 145 -16.58 6.34 -2.25
N SER A 146 -16.24 7.49 -1.70
CA SER A 146 -16.42 8.80 -2.32
C SER A 146 -15.44 9.81 -1.72
N HIS A 147 -15.11 10.85 -2.47
CA HIS A 147 -14.36 12.00 -1.95
C HIS A 147 -15.10 12.72 -0.82
N TYR A 148 -16.43 12.67 -0.81
CA TYR A 148 -17.23 13.22 0.28
C TYR A 148 -16.87 12.56 1.62
N PHE A 149 -16.81 11.25 1.67
CA PHE A 149 -16.44 10.50 2.89
C PHE A 149 -14.99 10.74 3.29
N ARG A 150 -14.10 10.87 2.31
CA ARG A 150 -12.71 11.25 2.56
C ARG A 150 -12.59 12.63 3.21
N ASP A 151 -13.30 13.61 2.68
CA ASP A 151 -13.26 14.99 3.17
C ASP A 151 -13.84 15.11 4.59
N LYS A 152 -14.75 14.23 4.97
CA LYS A 152 -15.38 14.19 6.29
C LYS A 152 -14.61 13.33 7.32
N TYR A 153 -13.64 12.54 6.88
CA TYR A 153 -12.93 11.58 7.73
C TYR A 153 -12.31 12.24 8.95
N ASP A 154 -11.55 13.30 8.79
CA ASP A 154 -10.85 13.99 9.87
C ASP A 154 -11.83 14.53 10.93
N GLU A 155 -12.91 15.13 10.48
CA GLU A 155 -13.99 15.63 11.34
C GLU A 155 -14.67 14.50 12.11
N TRP A 156 -15.01 13.42 11.45
CA TRP A 156 -15.69 12.28 12.09
C TRP A 156 -14.77 11.54 13.06
N MET A 157 -13.51 11.37 12.72
CA MET A 157 -12.53 10.76 13.62
C MET A 157 -12.24 11.63 14.85
N ALA A 158 -12.42 12.92 14.77
CA ALA A 158 -12.25 13.83 15.89
C ALA A 158 -13.34 13.70 16.98
N SER A 159 -14.43 12.99 16.69
CA SER A 159 -15.54 12.74 17.63
C SER A 159 -15.47 11.38 18.34
N LEU A 160 -14.42 10.59 18.11
CA LEU A 160 -14.24 9.31 18.81
C LEU A 160 -14.38 9.45 20.33
N PRO A 161 -14.91 8.46 21.02
CA PRO A 161 -15.19 7.07 20.60
C PRO A 161 -16.49 6.89 19.83
N THR A 162 -17.33 7.91 19.74
CA THR A 162 -18.60 7.82 19.02
C THR A 162 -18.56 8.65 17.76
N VAL A 163 -18.59 7.98 16.62
CA VAL A 163 -18.65 8.65 15.31
C VAL A 163 -20.07 9.16 15.04
N LYS A 164 -20.20 10.45 14.85
CA LYS A 164 -21.47 11.14 14.57
C LYS A 164 -21.56 11.54 13.09
N SER A 165 -21.31 10.59 12.20
CA SER A 165 -21.38 10.87 10.75
C SER A 165 -22.81 11.01 10.24
N GLY A 166 -23.77 10.35 10.87
CA GLY A 166 -25.14 10.21 10.37
C GLY A 166 -25.25 9.28 9.15
N VAL A 167 -24.13 8.71 8.70
CA VAL A 167 -24.06 7.81 7.56
C VAL A 167 -24.16 6.37 8.03
N SER A 168 -24.92 5.56 7.29
CA SER A 168 -24.94 4.11 7.43
C SER A 168 -24.89 3.47 6.05
N ILE A 169 -23.79 2.82 5.74
CA ILE A 169 -23.66 2.03 4.51
C ILE A 169 -24.44 0.73 4.70
N ASN A 170 -25.46 0.52 3.86
CA ASN A 170 -26.37 -0.61 4.00
C ASN A 170 -26.05 -1.74 3.06
N ARG A 171 -25.46 -1.43 1.89
CA ARG A 171 -25.24 -2.40 0.83
C ARG A 171 -24.04 -1.99 -0.01
N VAL A 172 -23.17 -2.96 -0.33
CA VAL A 172 -22.01 -2.75 -1.19
C VAL A 172 -21.83 -3.96 -2.11
N GLU A 173 -21.53 -3.72 -3.37
CA GLU A 173 -20.94 -4.70 -4.28
C GLU A 173 -19.56 -4.19 -4.71
N VAL A 174 -18.56 -5.06 -4.67
CA VAL A 174 -17.17 -4.74 -4.98
C VAL A 174 -16.70 -5.58 -6.16
N TRP A 175 -16.19 -4.91 -7.19
CA TRP A 175 -15.73 -5.52 -8.43
C TRP A 175 -14.24 -5.29 -8.60
N VAL A 176 -13.55 -6.31 -9.09
CA VAL A 176 -12.14 -6.25 -9.46
C VAL A 176 -11.90 -6.83 -10.84
N THR A 177 -10.79 -6.45 -11.45
CA THR A 177 -10.31 -7.09 -12.67
C THR A 177 -10.15 -8.59 -12.43
N ASN A 178 -10.72 -9.41 -13.32
CA ASN A 178 -10.66 -10.86 -13.22
C ASN A 178 -9.31 -11.37 -13.69
N LYS A 179 -8.42 -11.67 -12.78
CA LYS A 179 -7.07 -12.21 -13.02
C LYS A 179 -7.02 -13.73 -12.97
N THR A 180 -8.06 -14.37 -12.43
CA THR A 180 -8.08 -15.82 -12.17
C THR A 180 -8.80 -16.62 -13.24
N GLY A 181 -9.41 -15.96 -14.23
CA GLY A 181 -10.22 -16.61 -15.26
C GLY A 181 -11.52 -17.22 -14.71
N THR A 182 -11.99 -16.74 -13.57
CA THR A 182 -13.24 -17.17 -12.95
C THR A 182 -14.40 -16.89 -13.89
N THR A 183 -15.32 -17.84 -14.02
CA THR A 183 -16.52 -17.72 -14.87
C THR A 183 -17.81 -17.55 -14.08
N THR A 184 -17.78 -17.74 -12.77
CA THR A 184 -18.90 -17.55 -11.87
C THR A 184 -18.81 -16.22 -11.14
N ASN A 185 -19.97 -15.59 -10.84
CA ASN A 185 -20.05 -14.27 -10.21
C ASN A 185 -19.23 -13.21 -10.95
N THR A 186 -19.37 -13.20 -12.27
CA THR A 186 -18.74 -12.22 -13.15
C THR A 186 -19.79 -11.40 -13.88
N ARG A 187 -19.45 -10.16 -14.19
CA ARG A 187 -20.28 -9.27 -14.96
C ARG A 187 -19.43 -8.30 -15.76
N ASN A 188 -19.92 -7.90 -16.92
CA ASN A 188 -19.34 -6.77 -17.63
C ASN A 188 -19.70 -5.48 -16.89
N ILE A 189 -18.72 -4.63 -16.64
CA ILE A 189 -18.91 -3.35 -15.97
C ILE A 189 -18.21 -2.22 -16.74
N VAL A 190 -18.76 -1.03 -16.61
CA VAL A 190 -18.11 0.24 -16.97
C VAL A 190 -17.93 1.02 -15.67
N ALA A 191 -16.71 1.14 -15.24
CA ALA A 191 -16.35 1.85 -14.02
C ALA A 191 -16.05 3.30 -14.35
N LEU A 192 -16.78 4.23 -13.73
CA LEU A 192 -16.73 5.66 -13.99
C LEU A 192 -16.04 6.38 -12.83
N THR A 193 -15.05 7.19 -13.13
CA THR A 193 -14.23 7.88 -12.12
C THR A 193 -15.01 8.89 -11.30
N ASP A 194 -15.89 9.67 -11.93
CA ASP A 194 -16.64 10.75 -11.27
C ASP A 194 -18.05 10.34 -10.84
N LEU A 195 -18.44 9.08 -11.01
CA LEU A 195 -19.80 8.65 -10.70
C LEU A 195 -20.17 8.95 -9.26
N GLY A 196 -21.28 9.66 -9.08
CA GLY A 196 -21.83 9.97 -7.77
C GLY A 196 -21.06 11.01 -6.96
N GLU A 197 -20.00 11.59 -7.50
CA GLU A 197 -19.22 12.62 -6.82
C GLU A 197 -19.94 13.97 -6.80
N VAL A 198 -19.76 14.71 -5.70
CA VAL A 198 -20.42 16.03 -5.48
C VAL A 198 -19.46 17.21 -5.51
N SER A 199 -18.22 17.05 -5.10
CA SER A 199 -17.23 18.13 -5.00
C SER A 199 -15.98 17.84 -5.77
N HIS A 200 -15.32 16.82 -5.77
CA HIS A 200 -14.08 16.54 -6.47
C HIS A 200 -14.31 15.86 -7.83
N ILE A 201 -15.16 16.49 -8.64
CA ILE A 201 -15.44 16.03 -10.00
C ILE A 201 -14.22 16.36 -10.87
N SER A 202 -13.55 15.36 -11.37
CA SER A 202 -12.28 15.54 -12.10
C SER A 202 -12.47 15.99 -13.54
N ASN A 203 -13.56 15.54 -14.19
CA ASN A 203 -13.85 15.91 -15.57
C ASN A 203 -14.87 17.07 -15.61
N PRO A 204 -14.51 18.22 -16.22
CA PRO A 204 -15.38 19.40 -16.27
C PRO A 204 -16.66 19.20 -17.12
N LEU A 205 -16.78 18.09 -17.86
CA LEU A 205 -18.02 17.75 -18.57
C LEU A 205 -19.20 17.55 -17.63
N TRP A 206 -18.95 17.13 -16.37
CA TRP A 206 -19.99 16.77 -15.43
C TRP A 206 -20.23 17.88 -14.42
N GLY A 207 -21.45 18.39 -14.40
CA GLY A 207 -21.88 19.42 -13.45
C GLY A 207 -22.47 18.81 -12.18
N ALA A 208 -22.05 19.33 -11.02
CA ALA A 208 -22.62 18.95 -9.73
C ALA A 208 -24.05 19.46 -9.57
N SER A 209 -24.91 18.65 -8.95
CA SER A 209 -26.32 19.00 -8.67
C SER A 209 -26.78 18.55 -7.28
N GLY A 210 -26.01 17.65 -6.62
CA GLY A 210 -26.32 17.12 -5.29
C GLY A 210 -25.38 17.65 -4.20
N LEU A 211 -25.75 17.39 -2.96
CA LEU A 211 -24.96 17.75 -1.77
C LEU A 211 -24.26 16.54 -1.13
N VAL A 212 -24.73 15.34 -1.44
CA VAL A 212 -24.20 14.07 -0.94
C VAL A 212 -24.06 13.08 -2.11
N PRO A 213 -23.18 12.08 -2.02
CA PRO A 213 -22.99 11.11 -3.09
C PRO A 213 -24.28 10.39 -3.48
N ALA A 214 -24.58 10.40 -4.77
CA ALA A 214 -25.71 9.70 -5.36
C ALA A 214 -25.51 9.61 -6.89
N ASN A 215 -26.19 8.68 -7.56
CA ASN A 215 -26.13 8.57 -9.02
C ASN A 215 -26.45 9.86 -9.75
N ASN A 216 -27.37 10.64 -9.23
CA ASN A 216 -27.77 11.94 -9.80
C ASN A 216 -27.11 13.14 -9.12
N ALA A 217 -26.06 12.94 -8.33
CA ALA A 217 -25.34 14.03 -7.68
C ALA A 217 -24.53 14.90 -8.65
N ASN A 218 -24.25 14.38 -9.82
CA ASN A 218 -23.73 15.12 -10.96
C ASN A 218 -24.37 14.61 -12.26
N SER A 219 -24.02 15.20 -13.39
CA SER A 219 -24.64 14.89 -14.68
C SER A 219 -24.10 13.64 -15.37
N GLU A 220 -23.09 12.95 -14.84
CA GLU A 220 -22.46 11.80 -15.50
C GLU A 220 -23.42 10.62 -15.64
N TYR A 221 -23.95 10.11 -14.53
CA TYR A 221 -24.86 8.96 -14.58
C TYR A 221 -26.13 9.23 -15.41
N PRO A 222 -26.82 10.36 -15.27
CA PRO A 222 -27.92 10.70 -16.14
C PRO A 222 -27.57 10.68 -17.63
N ALA A 223 -26.37 11.16 -18.00
CA ALA A 223 -25.89 11.12 -19.38
C ALA A 223 -25.60 9.68 -19.85
N MET A 224 -25.02 8.85 -18.99
CA MET A 224 -24.71 7.46 -19.33
C MET A 224 -25.96 6.62 -19.60
N VAL A 225 -27.02 6.78 -18.82
CA VAL A 225 -28.25 6.00 -18.97
C VAL A 225 -29.19 6.53 -20.05
N SER A 226 -28.89 7.69 -20.61
CA SER A 226 -29.68 8.30 -21.69
C SER A 226 -28.87 8.43 -22.98
N THR A 227 -28.04 9.45 -23.09
CA THR A 227 -27.30 9.78 -24.33
C THR A 227 -26.29 8.69 -24.71
N TYR A 228 -25.62 8.10 -23.73
CA TYR A 228 -24.55 7.11 -23.95
C TYR A 228 -24.94 5.69 -23.55
N VAL A 229 -26.22 5.38 -23.57
CA VAL A 229 -26.75 4.07 -23.18
C VAL A 229 -26.20 2.91 -24.02
N ALA A 230 -25.74 3.18 -25.24
CA ALA A 230 -25.07 2.19 -26.08
C ALA A 230 -23.79 1.60 -25.44
N ALA A 231 -23.18 2.32 -24.50
CA ALA A 231 -22.05 1.82 -23.72
C ALA A 231 -22.38 0.59 -22.85
N ARG A 232 -23.65 0.28 -22.62
CA ARG A 232 -24.08 -0.95 -21.94
C ARG A 232 -23.76 -2.21 -22.74
N ASN A 233 -23.68 -2.12 -24.06
CA ASN A 233 -23.12 -3.19 -24.87
C ASN A 233 -21.58 -3.11 -24.77
N ILE A 234 -20.98 -4.12 -24.17
CA ILE A 234 -19.55 -4.11 -23.89
C ILE A 234 -18.69 -3.98 -25.14
N ASP A 235 -19.17 -4.49 -26.28
CA ASP A 235 -18.48 -4.37 -27.56
C ASP A 235 -18.54 -2.96 -28.15
N GLN A 236 -19.48 -2.14 -27.70
CA GLN A 236 -19.69 -0.76 -28.13
C GLN A 236 -19.22 0.27 -27.09
N THR A 237 -18.82 -0.16 -25.90
CA THR A 237 -18.45 0.73 -24.79
C THR A 237 -17.37 1.71 -25.19
N SER A 238 -16.25 1.23 -25.70
CA SER A 238 -15.10 2.07 -26.08
C SER A 238 -15.46 3.01 -27.22
N THR A 239 -16.13 2.54 -28.26
CA THR A 239 -16.56 3.36 -29.40
C THR A 239 -17.50 4.48 -28.95
N THR A 240 -18.42 4.18 -28.05
CA THR A 240 -19.41 5.14 -27.54
C THR A 240 -18.73 6.19 -26.66
N LEU A 241 -17.92 5.77 -25.70
CA LEU A 241 -17.34 6.67 -24.69
C LEU A 241 -16.14 7.45 -25.21
N ASP A 242 -15.30 6.85 -26.06
CA ASP A 242 -14.18 7.54 -26.70
C ASP A 242 -14.64 8.59 -27.73
N GLY A 243 -15.89 8.49 -28.17
CA GLY A 243 -16.53 9.51 -29.00
C GLY A 243 -16.90 10.80 -28.26
N ILE A 244 -16.85 10.81 -26.93
CA ILE A 244 -17.13 11.99 -26.12
C ILE A 244 -15.86 12.84 -26.06
N ALA A 245 -15.94 14.07 -26.56
CA ALA A 245 -14.80 14.99 -26.50
C ALA A 245 -14.40 15.29 -25.06
N GLY A 246 -13.10 15.12 -24.76
CA GLY A 246 -12.57 15.34 -23.41
C GLY A 246 -12.85 14.22 -22.41
N PHE A 247 -13.31 13.06 -22.86
CA PHE A 247 -13.55 11.89 -22.04
C PHE A 247 -12.59 10.77 -22.47
N VAL A 248 -11.71 10.33 -21.58
CA VAL A 248 -10.56 9.49 -21.93
C VAL A 248 -10.62 8.16 -21.18
N GLY A 249 -10.57 7.05 -21.91
CA GLY A 249 -10.47 5.71 -21.34
C GLY A 249 -9.19 5.53 -20.53
N GLY A 250 -9.27 4.82 -19.42
CA GLY A 250 -8.18 4.66 -18.46
C GLY A 250 -8.05 5.79 -17.44
N ASN A 251 -8.64 6.95 -17.73
CA ASN A 251 -8.68 8.10 -16.83
C ASN A 251 -10.10 8.37 -16.33
N ASP A 252 -11.04 8.53 -17.23
CA ASP A 252 -12.44 8.86 -16.91
C ASP A 252 -13.32 7.63 -16.74
N TYR A 253 -12.98 6.55 -17.41
CA TYR A 253 -13.67 5.28 -17.29
C TYR A 253 -12.73 4.08 -17.51
N GLU A 254 -13.13 2.95 -16.97
CA GLU A 254 -12.52 1.64 -17.23
C GLU A 254 -13.60 0.66 -17.72
N LYS A 255 -13.32 -0.05 -18.78
CA LYS A 255 -14.13 -1.14 -19.31
C LYS A 255 -13.58 -2.46 -18.80
N LEU A 256 -14.38 -3.22 -18.08
CA LEU A 256 -14.03 -4.55 -17.60
C LEU A 256 -14.98 -5.60 -18.16
N GLN A 257 -14.44 -6.53 -18.95
CA GLN A 257 -15.16 -7.71 -19.36
C GLN A 257 -15.03 -8.78 -18.26
N ASN A 258 -16.17 -9.38 -17.89
CA ASN A 258 -16.21 -10.41 -16.86
C ASN A 258 -15.48 -10.03 -15.56
N ALA A 259 -15.72 -8.82 -15.09
CA ALA A 259 -15.20 -8.39 -13.80
C ALA A 259 -15.66 -9.34 -12.69
N ARG A 260 -14.78 -9.61 -11.75
CA ARG A 260 -15.07 -10.52 -10.64
C ARG A 260 -15.74 -9.78 -9.48
N LEU A 261 -16.89 -10.29 -9.06
CA LEU A 261 -17.54 -9.82 -7.83
C LEU A 261 -16.84 -10.43 -6.62
N LEU A 262 -16.35 -9.57 -5.71
CA LEU A 262 -15.78 -10.04 -4.45
C LEU A 262 -16.88 -10.61 -3.54
N GLN A 263 -16.54 -11.71 -2.86
CA GLN A 263 -17.41 -12.26 -1.82
C GLN A 263 -17.33 -11.38 -0.56
N PRO A 264 -18.36 -11.36 0.30
CA PRO A 264 -18.34 -10.59 1.55
C PRO A 264 -17.18 -10.90 2.48
N SER A 265 -16.60 -12.12 2.38
CA SER A 265 -15.42 -12.53 3.15
C SER A 265 -14.11 -11.91 2.64
N GLU A 266 -14.10 -11.32 1.44
CA GLU A 266 -12.89 -10.77 0.81
C GLU A 266 -12.68 -9.27 1.12
N TYR A 267 -13.62 -8.64 1.79
CA TYR A 267 -13.50 -7.24 2.19
C TYR A 267 -14.32 -6.94 3.46
N THR A 268 -14.02 -5.83 4.07
CA THR A 268 -14.80 -5.25 5.18
C THR A 268 -15.23 -3.84 4.81
N VAL A 269 -16.34 -3.39 5.40
CA VAL A 269 -16.87 -2.04 5.21
C VAL A 269 -16.91 -1.35 6.55
N ASN A 270 -16.35 -0.14 6.64
CA ASN A 270 -16.66 0.74 7.74
C ASN A 270 -17.95 1.51 7.40
N THR A 271 -19.05 1.08 7.98
CA THR A 271 -20.39 1.53 7.60
C THR A 271 -20.69 2.97 8.02
N THR A 272 -19.99 3.49 9.01
CA THR A 272 -20.17 4.86 9.52
C THR A 272 -19.21 5.86 8.89
N MET A 273 -18.07 5.41 8.39
CA MET A 273 -17.02 6.24 7.79
C MET A 273 -17.02 6.21 6.26
N GLY A 274 -17.62 5.19 5.64
CA GLY A 274 -17.74 5.11 4.18
C GLY A 274 -16.45 4.71 3.47
N TYR A 275 -15.70 3.76 4.00
CA TYR A 275 -14.57 3.14 3.30
C TYR A 275 -14.62 1.61 3.36
N ILE A 276 -13.93 0.98 2.44
CA ILE A 276 -13.74 -0.46 2.39
C ILE A 276 -12.27 -0.83 2.60
N SER A 277 -12.05 -2.01 3.16
CA SER A 277 -10.72 -2.61 3.32
C SER A 277 -10.74 -3.99 2.70
N LEU A 278 -9.84 -4.21 1.72
CA LEU A 278 -9.72 -5.49 1.04
C LEU A 278 -8.90 -6.46 1.89
N ARG A 279 -9.30 -7.71 1.93
CA ARG A 279 -8.52 -8.76 2.61
C ARG A 279 -7.20 -9.03 1.89
N GLN A 280 -7.22 -8.97 0.57
CA GLN A 280 -6.04 -9.08 -0.28
C GLN A 280 -5.82 -7.77 -1.03
N GLY A 281 -4.62 -7.22 -0.95
CA GLY A 281 -4.26 -6.00 -1.67
C GLY A 281 -4.36 -6.18 -3.18
N LEU A 282 -4.72 -5.11 -3.88
CA LEU A 282 -4.77 -5.09 -5.33
C LEU A 282 -3.36 -5.14 -5.93
N GLN A 283 -3.24 -5.81 -7.06
CA GLN A 283 -2.10 -5.63 -7.94
C GLN A 283 -2.16 -4.25 -8.60
N THR A 284 -1.02 -3.73 -9.02
CA THR A 284 -0.90 -2.36 -9.56
C THR A 284 -1.78 -2.11 -10.78
N ASP A 285 -2.05 -3.15 -11.60
CA ASP A 285 -2.84 -3.08 -12.82
C ASP A 285 -4.31 -3.52 -12.64
N GLN A 286 -4.75 -3.83 -11.43
CA GLN A 286 -6.15 -4.16 -11.15
C GLN A 286 -6.99 -2.90 -10.97
N VAL A 287 -8.17 -2.92 -11.57
CA VAL A 287 -9.24 -1.94 -11.33
C VAL A 287 -10.06 -2.39 -10.12
N LEU A 288 -10.43 -1.44 -9.30
CA LEU A 288 -11.39 -1.61 -8.22
C LEU A 288 -12.60 -0.72 -8.48
N ALA A 289 -13.78 -1.30 -8.47
CA ALA A 289 -15.03 -0.57 -8.66
C ALA A 289 -16.09 -1.04 -7.69
N VAL A 290 -17.04 -0.16 -7.37
CA VAL A 290 -18.09 -0.43 -6.38
C VAL A 290 -19.44 0.08 -6.85
N ALA A 291 -20.49 -0.54 -6.31
CA ALA A 291 -21.80 0.04 -6.15
C ALA A 291 -22.16 0.01 -4.67
N TYR A 292 -22.74 1.06 -4.14
CA TYR A 292 -23.11 1.12 -2.74
C TYR A 292 -24.40 1.91 -2.52
N GLU A 293 -25.07 1.56 -1.42
CA GLU A 293 -26.28 2.23 -0.92
C GLU A 293 -26.06 2.63 0.53
N TYR A 294 -26.48 3.81 0.90
CA TYR A 294 -26.37 4.30 2.26
C TYR A 294 -27.57 5.17 2.65
N THR A 295 -27.80 5.29 3.94
CA THR A 295 -28.76 6.20 4.53
C THR A 295 -28.05 7.39 5.16
N TYR A 296 -28.62 8.57 4.97
CA TYR A 296 -28.15 9.82 5.56
C TYR A 296 -29.32 10.78 5.67
N GLY A 297 -29.51 11.37 6.85
CA GLY A 297 -30.59 12.34 7.08
C GLY A 297 -31.99 11.82 6.80
N GLY A 298 -32.26 10.55 7.04
CA GLY A 298 -33.55 9.90 6.79
C GLY A 298 -33.82 9.52 5.32
N ASN A 299 -32.87 9.80 4.41
CA ASN A 299 -32.98 9.46 3.00
C ASN A 299 -32.01 8.32 2.65
N THR A 300 -32.35 7.56 1.60
CA THR A 300 -31.52 6.51 1.04
C THR A 300 -30.93 6.98 -0.28
N TYR A 301 -29.62 6.79 -0.44
CA TYR A 301 -28.86 7.18 -1.62
C TYR A 301 -28.11 5.97 -2.18
N GLN A 302 -28.03 5.92 -3.51
CA GLN A 302 -27.30 4.85 -4.23
C GLN A 302 -26.30 5.48 -5.19
N VAL A 303 -25.11 4.89 -5.25
CA VAL A 303 -24.06 5.15 -6.24
C VAL A 303 -23.70 3.86 -6.93
N GLY A 304 -23.74 3.87 -8.26
CA GLY A 304 -23.52 2.68 -9.07
C GLY A 304 -24.75 1.77 -9.14
N GLU A 305 -24.66 0.78 -10.00
CA GLU A 305 -25.72 -0.20 -10.24
C GLU A 305 -25.35 -1.54 -9.64
N PHE A 306 -26.31 -2.17 -8.96
CA PHE A 306 -26.10 -3.50 -8.36
C PHE A 306 -26.44 -4.62 -9.35
N ALA A 307 -25.58 -5.64 -9.42
CA ALA A 307 -25.86 -6.83 -10.21
C ALA A 307 -27.13 -7.56 -9.74
N ALA A 308 -27.38 -7.57 -8.46
CA ALA A 308 -28.58 -8.19 -7.88
C ALA A 308 -29.89 -7.53 -8.36
N ASP A 309 -29.86 -6.25 -8.69
CA ASP A 309 -31.03 -5.49 -9.15
C ASP A 309 -31.13 -5.44 -10.69
N ASN A 310 -30.09 -5.83 -11.40
CA ASN A 310 -29.99 -5.78 -12.84
C ASN A 310 -29.65 -7.17 -13.41
N THR A 311 -30.69 -7.95 -13.67
CA THR A 311 -30.58 -9.36 -14.01
C THR A 311 -30.24 -9.63 -15.48
N ASP A 312 -30.34 -8.63 -16.37
CA ASP A 312 -29.91 -8.76 -17.76
C ASP A 312 -28.38 -8.73 -17.86
N THR A 313 -27.79 -9.90 -17.90
CA THR A 313 -26.34 -10.08 -17.95
C THR A 313 -25.69 -9.67 -19.28
N ASN A 314 -26.49 -9.38 -20.33
CA ASN A 314 -25.98 -8.86 -21.60
C ASN A 314 -25.70 -7.36 -21.56
N GLN A 315 -26.11 -6.68 -20.49
CA GLN A 315 -25.88 -5.26 -20.29
C GLN A 315 -24.82 -5.03 -19.22
N ALA A 316 -23.81 -4.22 -19.55
CA ALA A 316 -22.81 -3.80 -18.61
C ALA A 316 -23.42 -2.91 -17.52
N LEU A 317 -22.96 -3.05 -16.28
CA LEU A 317 -23.34 -2.19 -15.18
C LEU A 317 -22.47 -0.93 -15.18
N PHE A 318 -23.09 0.21 -14.89
CA PHE A 318 -22.37 1.43 -14.59
C PHE A 318 -22.09 1.50 -13.09
N VAL A 319 -20.81 1.50 -12.75
CA VAL A 319 -20.33 1.46 -11.36
C VAL A 319 -19.29 2.54 -11.09
N LYS A 320 -19.01 2.82 -9.83
CA LYS A 320 -18.00 3.80 -9.42
C LYS A 320 -16.61 3.20 -9.43
N SER A 321 -15.67 3.81 -10.15
CA SER A 321 -14.27 3.45 -10.07
C SER A 321 -13.61 4.02 -8.82
N LEU A 322 -13.00 3.16 -8.01
CA LEU A 322 -12.17 3.58 -6.88
C LEU A 322 -10.69 3.57 -7.23
N LYS A 323 -10.28 2.74 -8.18
CA LYS A 323 -8.92 2.66 -8.70
C LYS A 323 -8.96 2.21 -10.16
N ASN A 324 -8.26 2.93 -11.01
CA ASN A 324 -8.10 2.60 -12.43
C ASN A 324 -6.92 1.63 -12.66
N THR A 325 -6.74 1.20 -13.89
CA THR A 325 -5.63 0.29 -14.27
C THR A 325 -4.28 0.89 -13.92
N SER A 326 -4.07 2.18 -14.21
CA SER A 326 -2.84 2.86 -13.85
C SER A 326 -2.93 3.47 -12.44
N ASN A 327 -1.82 3.41 -11.72
CA ASN A 327 -1.71 3.97 -10.37
C ASN A 327 -1.12 5.39 -10.47
N ASN A 328 -1.87 6.31 -11.09
CA ASN A 328 -1.41 7.66 -11.41
C ASN A 328 -1.97 8.68 -10.41
N PRO A 329 -1.10 9.42 -9.70
CA PRO A 329 -1.52 10.45 -8.75
C PRO A 329 -2.34 11.60 -9.35
N ARG A 330 -2.29 11.78 -10.66
CA ARG A 330 -3.07 12.81 -11.37
C ARG A 330 -4.50 12.40 -11.66
N GLN A 331 -4.85 11.13 -11.50
CA GLN A 331 -6.21 10.66 -11.72
C GLN A 331 -7.16 11.15 -10.65
N GLY A 332 -8.42 11.40 -11.04
CA GLY A 332 -9.43 11.95 -10.14
C GLY A 332 -9.77 11.08 -8.94
N ASN A 333 -9.52 9.77 -9.01
CA ASN A 333 -9.77 8.84 -7.92
C ASN A 333 -8.51 8.46 -7.10
N TRP A 334 -7.37 9.08 -7.35
CA TRP A 334 -6.12 8.77 -6.62
C TRP A 334 -6.27 8.90 -5.11
N HIS A 335 -6.91 9.98 -4.64
CA HIS A 335 -7.07 10.25 -3.22
C HIS A 335 -8.13 9.39 -2.52
N LEU A 336 -8.87 8.57 -3.26
CA LEU A 336 -9.77 7.58 -2.65
C LEU A 336 -9.00 6.45 -1.97
N MET A 337 -7.79 6.15 -2.44
CA MET A 337 -6.89 5.24 -1.74
C MET A 337 -6.43 5.88 -0.43
N MET A 338 -6.67 5.19 0.68
CA MET A 338 -6.22 5.64 2.00
C MET A 338 -4.71 5.44 2.12
N LYS A 339 -4.02 6.48 2.62
CA LYS A 339 -2.57 6.54 2.79
C LYS A 339 -2.17 6.80 4.25
N ASN A 340 -3.10 6.58 5.15
CA ASN A 340 -2.97 6.77 6.60
C ASN A 340 -3.18 5.47 7.38
N VAL A 341 -3.09 4.33 6.71
CA VAL A 341 -3.28 3.00 7.30
C VAL A 341 -1.96 2.26 7.31
N TYR A 342 -1.59 1.73 8.46
CA TYR A 342 -0.32 1.05 8.68
C TYR A 342 -0.56 -0.36 9.22
N TYR A 343 -0.03 -1.35 8.54
CA TYR A 343 -0.14 -2.74 8.93
C TYR A 343 0.85 -3.09 10.05
N LEU A 344 0.36 -3.70 11.12
CA LEU A 344 1.20 -4.20 12.21
C LEU A 344 1.24 -5.73 12.26
N ALA A 345 0.08 -6.36 12.24
CA ALA A 345 -0.09 -7.81 12.34
C ALA A 345 -1.51 -8.20 11.89
N THR A 346 -1.84 -9.48 11.87
CA THR A 346 -3.21 -9.93 11.58
C THR A 346 -4.18 -9.57 12.70
N SER A 347 -3.70 -9.51 13.93
CA SER A 347 -4.47 -9.07 15.09
C SER A 347 -3.58 -8.39 16.12
N VAL A 348 -4.15 -7.41 16.81
CA VAL A 348 -3.46 -6.61 17.83
C VAL A 348 -4.40 -6.41 19.00
N GLU A 349 -3.92 -6.70 20.22
CA GLU A 349 -4.69 -6.48 21.45
C GLU A 349 -4.48 -5.08 22.02
N LYS A 350 -5.51 -4.56 22.69
CA LYS A 350 -5.45 -3.25 23.37
C LYS A 350 -4.47 -3.26 24.53
N GLU A 351 -4.35 -4.37 25.25
CA GLU A 351 -3.49 -4.49 26.41
C GLU A 351 -2.03 -4.28 26.01
N ARG A 352 -1.34 -3.38 26.70
CA ARG A 352 0.06 -3.01 26.48
C ARG A 352 0.38 -2.48 25.08
N PHE A 353 -0.63 -2.09 24.32
CA PHE A 353 -0.40 -1.44 23.04
C PHE A 353 0.22 -0.07 23.24
N ARG A 354 1.29 0.21 22.51
CA ARG A 354 1.92 1.53 22.45
C ARG A 354 2.20 1.91 21.01
N LEU A 355 1.93 3.15 20.69
CA LEU A 355 2.31 3.78 19.45
C LEU A 355 2.72 5.22 19.72
N ASP A 356 3.90 5.58 19.27
CA ASP A 356 4.39 6.94 19.21
C ASP A 356 4.70 7.33 17.77
N ILE A 357 4.56 8.61 17.47
CA ILE A 357 4.97 9.20 16.21
C ILE A 357 6.20 10.07 16.50
N LYS A 358 7.27 9.84 15.75
CA LYS A 358 8.54 10.54 15.93
C LYS A 358 9.01 11.18 14.64
N TYR A 359 9.76 12.25 14.82
CA TYR A 359 10.40 13.01 13.75
C TYR A 359 11.93 12.94 13.92
N GLN A 360 12.63 12.61 12.83
CA GLN A 360 14.10 12.59 12.84
C GLN A 360 14.64 14.00 12.65
N SER A 361 15.36 14.49 13.68
CA SER A 361 15.97 15.81 13.64
C SER A 361 17.11 15.88 12.62
N ASP A 362 17.10 16.88 11.76
CA ASP A 362 18.19 17.14 10.81
C ASP A 362 19.52 17.47 11.49
N THR A 363 19.44 18.13 12.63
CA THR A 363 20.61 18.63 13.34
C THR A 363 21.36 17.52 14.08
N THR A 364 20.62 16.61 14.71
CA THR A 364 21.20 15.60 15.60
C THR A 364 21.04 14.16 15.07
N GLY A 365 20.18 13.93 14.07
CA GLY A 365 19.79 12.60 13.59
C GLY A 365 18.98 11.78 14.60
N VAL A 366 18.65 12.36 15.76
CA VAL A 366 17.87 11.69 16.80
C VAL A 366 16.37 11.83 16.51
N TYR A 367 15.62 10.77 16.80
CA TYR A 367 14.15 10.79 16.71
C TYR A 367 13.53 11.51 17.91
N LEU A 368 12.71 12.53 17.63
CA LEU A 368 12.00 13.34 18.60
C LEU A 368 10.50 13.02 18.55
N THR A 369 9.85 13.04 19.70
CA THR A 369 8.39 12.88 19.81
C THR A 369 7.62 14.18 19.51
N TYR A 370 8.31 15.23 19.12
CA TYR A 370 7.76 16.57 18.88
C TYR A 370 8.48 17.23 17.70
N ILE A 371 7.85 18.26 17.13
CA ILE A 371 8.48 19.14 16.14
C ILE A 371 9.33 20.18 16.88
N PRO A 372 10.64 20.31 16.59
CA PRO A 372 11.56 21.17 17.34
C PRO A 372 11.44 22.66 16.95
N GLU A 373 10.22 23.20 16.98
CA GLU A 373 9.93 24.60 16.78
C GLU A 373 9.33 25.19 18.07
N THR A 374 9.71 26.40 18.42
CA THR A 374 9.35 27.05 19.67
C THR A 374 7.85 27.08 19.93
N GLN A 375 7.06 27.24 18.86
CA GLN A 375 5.60 27.36 18.92
C GLN A 375 4.89 26.04 19.23
N VAL A 376 5.53 24.90 18.99
CA VAL A 376 4.87 23.58 19.02
C VAL A 376 5.69 22.48 19.72
N LYS A 377 6.89 22.76 20.18
CA LYS A 377 7.80 21.77 20.81
C LYS A 377 7.27 21.11 22.08
N ASP A 378 6.28 21.69 22.73
CA ASP A 378 5.63 21.17 23.93
C ASP A 378 4.51 20.16 23.65
N GLN A 379 4.12 19.98 22.38
CA GLN A 379 3.08 19.05 21.99
C GLN A 379 3.67 17.79 21.35
N PRO A 380 3.40 16.59 21.90
CA PRO A 380 3.84 15.36 21.28
C PRO A 380 3.12 15.14 19.94
N LEU A 381 3.84 14.58 18.97
CA LEU A 381 3.31 14.35 17.62
C LEU A 381 2.06 13.48 17.59
N ILE A 382 1.97 12.51 18.49
CA ILE A 382 0.76 11.69 18.63
C ILE A 382 -0.49 12.53 18.91
N ARG A 383 -0.34 13.60 19.68
CA ARG A 383 -1.42 14.55 19.99
C ARG A 383 -1.67 15.51 18.84
N VAL A 384 -0.62 15.98 18.20
CA VAL A 384 -0.71 16.82 16.98
C VAL A 384 -1.52 16.12 15.90
N MET A 385 -1.33 14.81 15.73
CA MET A 385 -2.03 14.00 14.73
C MET A 385 -3.44 13.59 15.16
N GLY A 386 -3.91 14.05 16.32
CA GLY A 386 -5.25 13.73 16.82
C GLY A 386 -5.39 12.31 17.37
N ALA A 387 -4.29 11.61 17.61
CA ALA A 387 -4.28 10.22 18.06
C ALA A 387 -4.13 10.07 19.59
N ASP A 388 -4.06 11.18 20.33
CA ASP A 388 -4.10 11.23 21.79
C ASP A 388 -5.09 12.28 22.23
N ARG A 389 -6.36 11.92 22.32
CA ARG A 389 -7.47 12.75 22.76
C ARG A 389 -8.26 12.11 23.88
N LEU A 390 -8.20 10.80 24.01
CA LEU A 390 -8.98 9.99 24.94
C LEU A 390 -8.11 9.42 26.06
N ASP A 391 -8.73 9.09 27.18
CA ASP A 391 -8.12 8.31 28.24
C ASP A 391 -8.36 6.80 28.05
N ASN A 392 -7.87 5.99 28.99
CA ASN A 392 -8.02 4.53 28.94
C ASN A 392 -9.47 4.05 29.01
N ASN A 393 -10.40 4.91 29.44
CA ASN A 393 -11.82 4.64 29.49
C ASN A 393 -12.58 5.24 28.30
N ASN A 394 -11.86 5.69 27.28
CA ASN A 394 -12.41 6.37 26.09
C ASN A 394 -13.18 7.66 26.41
N LYS A 395 -12.83 8.33 27.49
CA LYS A 395 -13.31 9.69 27.79
C LYS A 395 -12.37 10.73 27.22
N VAL A 396 -12.91 11.89 26.90
CA VAL A 396 -12.13 13.00 26.29
C VAL A 396 -11.17 13.59 27.33
N HIS A 397 -9.99 13.02 27.40
CA HIS A 397 -8.87 13.46 28.22
C HIS A 397 -7.57 12.87 27.70
N ALA A 398 -6.74 13.68 27.07
CA ALA A 398 -5.44 13.25 26.56
C ALA A 398 -4.55 12.73 27.70
N ASN A 399 -3.98 11.55 27.52
CA ASN A 399 -3.19 10.86 28.57
C ASN A 399 -1.77 10.51 28.15
N GLY A 400 -1.32 10.97 26.97
CA GLY A 400 0.01 10.68 26.43
C GLY A 400 0.13 9.33 25.70
N TYR A 401 -0.97 8.59 25.58
CA TYR A 401 -1.02 7.30 24.91
C TYR A 401 -1.93 7.35 23.69
N PHE A 402 -1.61 6.51 22.71
CA PHE A 402 -2.42 6.36 21.51
C PHE A 402 -3.85 5.93 21.87
N ASP A 403 -4.83 6.56 21.24
CA ASP A 403 -6.24 6.25 21.41
C ASP A 403 -6.58 4.95 20.69
N PHE A 404 -6.67 3.86 21.42
CA PHE A 404 -7.04 2.55 20.89
C PHE A 404 -8.56 2.41 20.87
N VAL A 405 -9.17 2.69 19.71
CA VAL A 405 -10.63 2.53 19.49
C VAL A 405 -10.84 1.46 18.44
N GLU A 406 -11.29 0.28 18.88
CA GLU A 406 -11.52 -0.87 17.99
C GLU A 406 -12.50 -0.53 16.87
N GLY A 407 -12.17 -0.91 15.65
CA GLY A 407 -12.96 -0.63 14.45
C GLY A 407 -12.74 0.75 13.84
N TYR A 408 -12.01 1.66 14.49
CA TYR A 408 -11.73 3.01 13.99
C TYR A 408 -10.24 3.34 13.92
N THR A 409 -9.54 3.37 15.03
CA THR A 409 -8.08 3.63 15.04
C THR A 409 -7.27 2.36 14.91
N ILE A 410 -7.81 1.25 15.36
CA ILE A 410 -7.25 -0.10 15.19
C ILE A 410 -8.33 -1.00 14.62
N SER A 411 -8.03 -1.71 13.56
CA SER A 411 -8.92 -2.71 12.97
C SER A 411 -8.11 -3.76 12.24
N ASN A 412 -8.37 -5.04 12.53
CA ASN A 412 -7.70 -6.18 11.90
C ASN A 412 -6.16 -6.04 11.86
N GLY A 413 -5.58 -5.60 12.96
CA GLY A 413 -4.13 -5.44 13.08
C GLY A 413 -3.54 -4.23 12.35
N ARG A 414 -4.38 -3.31 11.87
CA ARG A 414 -3.95 -2.07 11.21
C ARG A 414 -4.24 -0.87 12.09
N VAL A 415 -3.33 0.09 12.01
CA VAL A 415 -3.50 1.42 12.60
C VAL A 415 -4.09 2.35 11.54
N PHE A 416 -5.20 2.99 11.87
CA PHE A 416 -5.83 4.04 11.08
C PHE A 416 -5.57 5.37 11.80
N LEU A 417 -4.68 6.19 11.26
CA LEU A 417 -4.45 7.51 11.82
C LEU A 417 -5.68 8.39 11.60
N PRO A 418 -6.02 9.27 12.58
CA PRO A 418 -7.29 10.02 12.52
C PRO A 418 -7.33 11.15 11.50
N LYS A 419 -6.30 11.31 10.70
CA LYS A 419 -6.20 12.30 9.62
C LYS A 419 -5.90 11.61 8.32
N THR A 420 -6.49 12.08 7.21
CA THR A 420 -6.22 11.51 5.89
C THR A 420 -4.80 11.81 5.39
N GLN A 421 -4.28 12.97 5.76
CA GLN A 421 -2.92 13.42 5.41
C GLN A 421 -2.19 13.94 6.66
N PRO A 422 -1.86 13.06 7.63
CA PRO A 422 -1.32 13.49 8.91
C PRO A 422 0.01 14.24 8.76
N PHE A 423 0.90 13.78 7.90
CA PHE A 423 2.23 14.37 7.67
C PHE A 423 2.26 15.42 6.56
N GLY A 424 1.15 15.62 5.86
CA GLY A 424 1.00 16.60 4.80
C GLY A 424 0.15 17.78 5.23
N LYS A 425 -1.00 17.94 4.58
CA LYS A 425 -1.91 19.07 4.77
C LYS A 425 -2.29 19.33 6.23
N HIS A 426 -2.55 18.27 7.01
CA HIS A 426 -2.89 18.41 8.42
C HIS A 426 -1.74 19.03 9.22
N LEU A 427 -0.53 18.52 9.06
CA LEU A 427 0.66 19.05 9.75
C LEU A 427 0.93 20.50 9.36
N TYR A 428 0.88 20.81 8.06
CA TYR A 428 1.04 22.17 7.57
C TYR A 428 0.04 23.14 8.21
N ASN A 429 -1.24 22.80 8.17
CA ASN A 429 -2.30 23.64 8.75
C ASN A 429 -2.13 23.81 10.27
N TYR A 430 -1.75 22.76 10.97
CA TYR A 430 -1.48 22.81 12.40
C TYR A 430 -0.32 23.76 12.73
N LEU A 431 0.81 23.64 12.03
CA LEU A 431 1.99 24.48 12.24
C LEU A 431 1.67 25.95 11.95
N ARG A 432 0.98 26.22 10.85
CA ARG A 432 0.57 27.57 10.49
C ARG A 432 -0.38 28.19 11.51
N ALA A 433 -1.34 27.42 12.01
CA ALA A 433 -2.28 27.88 13.04
C ALA A 433 -1.58 28.22 14.37
N LYS A 434 -0.44 27.60 14.63
CA LYS A 434 0.40 27.88 15.83
C LYS A 434 1.41 29.01 15.63
N GLY A 435 1.43 29.63 14.46
CA GLY A 435 2.32 30.75 14.15
C GLY A 435 3.70 30.39 13.60
N VAL A 436 3.91 29.12 13.23
CA VAL A 436 5.14 28.71 12.53
C VAL A 436 5.18 29.38 11.16
N PRO A 437 6.29 30.04 10.76
CA PRO A 437 6.40 30.67 9.44
C PRO A 437 6.18 29.69 8.29
N ASP A 438 5.62 30.17 7.16
CA ASP A 438 5.24 29.32 6.02
C ASP A 438 6.40 28.47 5.49
N ALA A 439 7.57 29.04 5.28
CA ALA A 439 8.73 28.31 4.77
C ALA A 439 9.18 27.20 5.75
N VAL A 440 9.14 27.47 7.04
CA VAL A 440 9.48 26.49 8.09
C VAL A 440 8.44 25.38 8.13
N ALA A 441 7.15 25.73 8.12
CA ALA A 441 6.07 24.75 8.11
C ALA A 441 6.17 23.82 6.88
N ARG A 442 6.46 24.36 5.70
CA ARG A 442 6.67 23.57 4.47
C ARG A 442 7.87 22.66 4.55
N SER A 443 8.92 23.02 5.28
CA SER A 443 10.10 22.16 5.46
C SER A 443 9.80 20.86 6.20
N TYR A 444 8.81 20.87 7.09
CA TYR A 444 8.36 19.68 7.82
C TYR A 444 7.30 18.88 7.07
N THR A 445 6.58 19.52 6.15
CA THR A 445 5.41 18.94 5.49
C THR A 445 5.82 17.97 4.39
N TYR A 446 5.23 16.78 4.42
CA TYR A 446 5.53 15.71 3.48
C TYR A 446 4.38 15.51 2.47
N ASP A 447 4.10 16.52 1.63
CA ASP A 447 3.01 16.49 0.65
C ASP A 447 3.20 15.41 -0.42
N GLN A 448 4.44 15.13 -0.81
CA GLN A 448 4.78 14.11 -1.81
C GLN A 448 4.35 12.71 -1.37
N LEU A 449 4.18 12.47 -0.08
CA LEU A 449 3.64 11.21 0.44
C LEU A 449 2.22 10.92 -0.10
N TYR A 450 1.45 11.98 -0.32
CA TYR A 450 0.05 11.91 -0.74
C TYR A 450 -0.16 12.22 -2.23
N ASP A 451 0.70 13.05 -2.81
CA ASP A 451 0.57 13.56 -4.17
C ASP A 451 1.44 12.82 -5.19
N SER A 452 2.22 11.86 -4.74
CA SER A 452 3.01 10.97 -5.59
C SER A 452 2.83 9.51 -5.16
N THR A 453 3.36 8.59 -5.96
CA THR A 453 3.34 7.18 -5.58
C THR A 453 4.22 6.92 -4.36
N LYS A 454 3.94 5.85 -3.65
CA LYS A 454 4.71 5.41 -2.49
C LYS A 454 6.20 5.30 -2.80
N THR A 455 6.57 4.72 -3.93
CA THR A 455 7.97 4.56 -4.34
C THR A 455 8.68 5.90 -4.53
N ILE A 456 8.04 6.86 -5.19
CA ILE A 456 8.62 8.21 -5.36
C ILE A 456 8.72 8.92 -4.01
N ALA A 457 7.68 8.86 -3.20
CA ALA A 457 7.67 9.48 -1.88
C ALA A 457 8.84 8.99 -1.01
N LYS A 458 9.11 7.68 -1.01
CA LYS A 458 10.23 7.06 -0.29
C LYS A 458 11.60 7.56 -0.71
N GLN A 459 11.77 7.98 -1.96
CA GLN A 459 13.03 8.48 -2.49
C GLN A 459 13.38 9.89 -2.02
N ILE A 460 12.43 10.61 -1.44
CA ILE A 460 12.63 11.97 -0.94
C ILE A 460 13.11 11.91 0.51
N ALA A 461 14.39 11.59 0.70
CA ALA A 461 14.99 11.37 2.03
C ALA A 461 14.85 12.57 2.97
N GLU A 462 14.90 13.81 2.44
CA GLU A 462 14.73 15.02 3.23
C GLU A 462 13.32 15.22 3.79
N LYS A 463 12.32 14.49 3.29
CA LYS A 463 10.93 14.51 3.75
C LYS A 463 10.53 13.26 4.53
N ASN A 464 11.15 12.11 4.25
CA ASN A 464 10.84 10.85 4.90
C ASN A 464 11.53 10.72 6.26
N LYS A 465 11.08 11.53 7.21
CA LYS A 465 11.65 11.67 8.56
C LYS A 465 10.71 11.30 9.69
N PHE A 466 9.48 10.92 9.37
CA PHE A 466 8.49 10.50 10.35
C PHE A 466 8.44 8.99 10.44
N ILE A 467 8.37 8.48 11.67
CA ILE A 467 8.18 7.07 11.96
C ILE A 467 7.03 6.87 12.94
N LEU A 468 6.36 5.72 12.78
CA LEU A 468 5.47 5.16 13.78
C LEU A 468 6.25 4.07 14.49
N THR A 469 6.35 4.14 15.81
CA THR A 469 7.10 3.18 16.61
C THR A 469 6.31 2.80 17.85
N GLY A 470 6.51 1.61 18.36
CA GLY A 470 5.82 1.14 19.55
C GLY A 470 5.95 -0.34 19.75
N GLN A 471 4.94 -0.91 20.37
CA GLN A 471 4.84 -2.35 20.63
C GLN A 471 3.39 -2.79 20.64
N PHE A 472 3.16 -4.05 20.35
CA PHE A 472 1.85 -4.68 20.45
C PHE A 472 1.95 -6.12 20.94
N ARG A 473 0.81 -6.64 21.40
CA ARG A 473 0.63 -8.02 21.81
C ARG A 473 -0.28 -8.71 20.81
N GLY A 474 0.14 -9.89 20.30
CA GLY A 474 -0.68 -10.73 19.44
C GLY A 474 -1.62 -11.65 20.25
N THR A 475 -2.63 -12.21 19.59
CA THR A 475 -3.69 -13.02 20.24
C THR A 475 -3.37 -14.51 20.34
N SER A 476 -2.32 -15.02 19.67
CA SER A 476 -1.98 -16.44 19.60
C SER A 476 -0.59 -16.74 20.16
N ALA A 477 -0.50 -17.77 21.00
CA ALA A 477 0.77 -18.21 21.59
C ALA A 477 1.73 -18.88 20.60
N ASN A 478 1.20 -19.45 19.52
CA ASN A 478 1.96 -20.15 18.49
C ASN A 478 2.31 -19.27 17.29
N VAL A 479 1.84 -18.03 17.24
CA VAL A 479 2.12 -17.08 16.15
C VAL A 479 3.09 -16.02 16.64
N ILE A 480 4.20 -15.88 15.92
CA ILE A 480 5.22 -14.87 16.19
C ILE A 480 5.09 -13.79 15.11
N SER A 481 4.71 -12.59 15.53
CA SER A 481 4.71 -11.44 14.63
C SER A 481 6.12 -10.88 14.47
N LEU A 482 6.49 -10.58 13.23
CA LEU A 482 7.84 -10.13 12.90
C LEU A 482 7.99 -8.60 12.96
N GLY A 483 6.89 -7.87 13.16
CA GLY A 483 6.89 -6.41 13.15
C GLY A 483 7.29 -5.84 11.78
N ALA A 484 7.08 -6.60 10.71
CA ALA A 484 7.36 -6.25 9.33
C ALA A 484 6.31 -6.90 8.44
N TYR A 485 6.08 -6.36 7.27
CA TYR A 485 5.21 -6.94 6.24
C TYR A 485 5.94 -6.98 4.90
N ASN A 486 5.41 -7.73 3.93
CA ASN A 486 6.09 -7.97 2.66
C ASN A 486 7.54 -8.46 2.85
N VAL A 487 7.72 -9.39 3.77
CA VAL A 487 9.01 -9.99 4.04
C VAL A 487 9.46 -10.80 2.83
N PRO A 488 10.72 -10.67 2.37
CA PRO A 488 11.20 -11.43 1.22
C PRO A 488 11.09 -12.94 1.45
N GLN A 489 10.56 -13.67 0.47
CA GLN A 489 10.43 -15.12 0.56
C GLN A 489 11.81 -15.78 0.75
N GLY A 490 11.88 -16.77 1.64
CA GLY A 490 13.09 -17.48 1.95
C GLY A 490 14.09 -16.74 2.84
N SER A 491 13.78 -15.51 3.26
CA SER A 491 14.65 -14.72 4.14
C SER A 491 14.50 -15.05 5.62
N VAL A 492 13.46 -15.77 6.00
CA VAL A 492 13.14 -16.09 7.40
C VAL A 492 13.90 -17.34 7.84
N VAL A 493 14.66 -17.22 8.92
CA VAL A 493 15.34 -18.33 9.58
C VAL A 493 14.84 -18.44 11.01
N VAL A 494 14.34 -19.61 11.38
CA VAL A 494 13.79 -19.89 12.72
C VAL A 494 14.67 -20.90 13.42
N THR A 495 15.06 -20.59 14.66
CA THR A 495 15.79 -21.50 15.55
C THR A 495 15.07 -21.65 16.88
N ALA A 496 15.14 -22.83 17.46
CA ALA A 496 14.64 -23.10 18.80
C ALA A 496 15.73 -23.83 19.60
N GLY A 497 16.12 -23.25 20.74
CA GLY A 497 17.20 -23.80 21.55
C GLY A 497 18.52 -23.96 20.79
N GLY A 498 18.80 -23.09 19.82
CA GLY A 498 19.99 -23.14 18.98
C GLY A 498 19.91 -24.11 17.78
N VAL A 499 18.82 -24.85 17.64
CA VAL A 499 18.58 -25.77 16.52
C VAL A 499 17.76 -25.08 15.44
N ARG A 500 18.24 -25.13 14.19
CA ARG A 500 17.50 -24.60 13.04
C ARG A 500 16.28 -25.45 12.74
N LEU A 501 15.12 -24.82 12.64
CA LEU A 501 13.87 -25.45 12.29
C LEU A 501 13.65 -25.50 10.78
N THR A 502 12.77 -26.41 10.33
CA THR A 502 12.45 -26.62 8.92
C THR A 502 11.11 -26.00 8.59
N GLU A 503 11.10 -25.10 7.60
CA GLU A 503 9.86 -24.51 7.06
C GLU A 503 8.98 -25.58 6.41
N GLY A 504 7.68 -25.51 6.68
CA GLY A 504 6.69 -26.47 6.21
C GLY A 504 6.55 -27.71 7.11
N VAL A 505 7.48 -27.95 8.03
CA VAL A 505 7.48 -29.07 9.00
C VAL A 505 7.30 -28.54 10.41
N ASP A 506 8.22 -27.71 10.88
CA ASP A 506 8.22 -27.15 12.24
C ASP A 506 7.48 -25.83 12.32
N TYR A 507 7.44 -25.06 11.24
CA TYR A 507 6.78 -23.76 11.17
C TYR A 507 6.33 -23.43 9.74
N THR A 508 5.43 -22.50 9.63
CA THR A 508 5.04 -21.82 8.36
C THR A 508 5.26 -20.34 8.48
N VAL A 509 5.45 -19.68 7.32
CA VAL A 509 5.62 -18.23 7.25
C VAL A 509 4.57 -17.63 6.34
N ASP A 510 3.85 -16.65 6.85
CA ASP A 510 3.10 -15.71 6.03
C ASP A 510 4.01 -14.51 5.73
N TYR A 511 4.61 -14.52 4.55
CA TYR A 511 5.58 -13.49 4.16
C TYR A 511 4.94 -12.12 3.93
N TYR A 512 3.67 -12.08 3.54
CA TYR A 512 2.95 -10.83 3.41
C TYR A 512 2.63 -10.23 4.77
N ALA A 513 2.03 -11.01 5.64
CA ALA A 513 1.63 -10.59 6.98
C ALA A 513 2.83 -10.40 7.92
N GLY A 514 3.99 -10.97 7.61
CA GLY A 514 5.15 -10.97 8.50
C GLY A 514 4.91 -11.77 9.77
N GLU A 515 4.42 -13.00 9.63
CA GLU A 515 4.08 -13.88 10.75
C GLU A 515 4.69 -15.27 10.56
N VAL A 516 5.22 -15.81 11.64
CA VAL A 516 5.66 -17.21 11.74
C VAL A 516 4.71 -17.97 12.63
N THR A 517 4.14 -19.05 12.13
CA THR A 517 3.31 -19.97 12.91
C THR A 517 4.10 -21.21 13.23
N ILE A 518 4.30 -21.50 14.53
CA ILE A 518 4.96 -22.72 14.99
C ILE A 518 3.97 -23.86 14.92
N LEU A 519 4.30 -24.89 14.14
CA LEU A 519 3.50 -26.11 13.95
C LEU A 519 3.89 -27.18 14.96
N ASN A 520 5.15 -27.22 15.37
CA ASN A 520 5.68 -28.23 16.28
C ASN A 520 5.30 -27.90 17.72
N GLN A 521 4.25 -28.55 18.22
CA GLN A 521 3.68 -28.32 19.55
C GLN A 521 4.71 -28.61 20.67
N SER A 522 5.62 -29.54 20.46
CA SER A 522 6.61 -29.88 21.48
C SER A 522 7.57 -28.72 21.80
N ILE A 523 7.85 -27.86 20.83
CA ILE A 523 8.68 -26.64 21.03
C ILE A 523 7.94 -25.65 21.94
N LEU A 524 6.64 -25.49 21.73
CA LEU A 524 5.80 -24.61 22.55
C LEU A 524 5.65 -25.15 23.98
N ASP A 525 5.38 -26.45 24.11
CA ASP A 525 5.18 -27.11 25.40
C ASP A 525 6.45 -27.14 26.26
N ALA A 526 7.60 -27.25 25.62
CA ALA A 526 8.89 -27.21 26.31
C ALA A 526 9.31 -25.82 26.81
N GLY A 527 8.57 -24.77 26.40
CA GLY A 527 8.93 -23.39 26.74
C GLY A 527 10.26 -22.93 26.15
N THR A 528 10.72 -23.59 25.09
CA THR A 528 11.99 -23.28 24.42
C THR A 528 11.92 -21.92 23.74
N ALA A 529 12.96 -21.11 23.91
CA ALA A 529 13.06 -19.83 23.22
C ALA A 529 13.15 -20.03 21.71
N VAL A 530 12.27 -19.40 20.96
CA VAL A 530 12.26 -19.40 19.50
C VAL A 530 12.81 -18.06 19.02
N ASN A 531 13.86 -18.10 18.20
CA ASN A 531 14.47 -16.93 17.60
C ASN A 531 14.20 -16.92 16.09
N VAL A 532 13.73 -15.81 15.60
CA VAL A 532 13.47 -15.58 14.18
C VAL A 532 14.36 -14.47 13.68
N SER A 533 15.13 -14.73 12.65
CA SER A 533 15.86 -13.71 11.90
C SER A 533 15.22 -13.55 10.52
N LEU A 534 15.09 -12.32 10.06
CA LEU A 534 14.46 -11.99 8.79
C LEU A 534 15.16 -10.82 8.12
N GLU A 535 15.00 -10.74 6.80
CA GLU A 535 15.28 -9.53 6.04
C GLU A 535 14.00 -8.72 5.93
N SER A 536 14.03 -7.47 6.35
CA SER A 536 12.95 -6.52 6.08
C SER A 536 13.32 -5.67 4.87
N ASN A 537 12.34 -5.33 4.04
CA ASN A 537 12.54 -4.35 2.99
C ASN A 537 12.88 -3.01 3.64
N THR A 538 14.13 -2.58 3.50
CA THR A 538 14.50 -1.23 3.91
C THR A 538 14.15 -0.26 2.81
N ASP A 539 13.43 0.76 3.19
CA ASP A 539 13.24 1.90 2.33
C ASP A 539 14.58 2.61 2.10
N TYR A 540 14.79 3.05 0.87
CA TYR A 540 15.93 3.89 0.54
C TYR A 540 15.86 5.20 1.31
N GLY A 541 16.70 5.35 2.31
CA GLY A 541 16.70 6.57 3.10
C GLY A 541 17.58 6.54 4.34
N GLN A 542 18.61 5.72 4.38
CA GLN A 542 19.72 5.91 5.34
C GLN A 542 21.02 6.07 4.61
#